data_aa76bafbeac3f9d80b28870985f72022
#
_entry.id   aa76bafbeac3f9d80b28870985f72022
#
_cell.length_a   1.000
_cell.length_b   1.000
_cell.length_c   1.000
_cell.angle_alpha   90.00
_cell.angle_beta   90.00
_cell.angle_gamma   90.00
#
_symmetry.space_group_name_H-M   'P 1'
#
loop_
_entity.id
_entity.type
_entity.pdbx_description
1 polymer ?
#
loop_
_entity_poly.entity_id
_entity_poly.type
_entity_poly.pdbx_seq_one_letter_code
_entity_poly.pdbx_strand_id
1 'polypeptide(L)'
;MICKLYTAYDLPFDHDTCHLFEHVVNRRFLKQLQKTGHHRGLFGRLNGQTIDSSVFFDLGVYNADIIALFESNLKQLSDSNDISLLVDECLLHIGAETRCSITVKNRDRLIQHIKQLAYCFISQKSKPSKTSTEETFSMFYNPQDFAELEVDIVTELPNEQLMRAWCAMRLPICDIVHNCALDPLPLYLNETSGAWTEDGRAITSVYYTISKEANTTRLENLITESLRLFQADGCADDIQQYQHEFQTDDWFVNSPIILYELFGLKATRKEIADTITPDLLGELLLNTHIHTTVSS
;
A
#
# COMPACT_ATOMS: atom_id res chain seq x y z
N MET A 1 0.91 -18.43 5.07
CA MET A 1 0.44 -17.08 5.45
C MET A 1 -0.48 -17.13 6.66
N ILE A 2 -0.32 -16.23 7.64
CA ILE A 2 -1.19 -16.10 8.82
C ILE A 2 -2.21 -15.01 8.51
N CYS A 3 -3.51 -15.33 8.51
CA CYS A 3 -4.57 -14.38 8.24
C CYS A 3 -5.28 -13.98 9.53
N LYS A 4 -5.49 -12.68 9.72
CA LYS A 4 -6.24 -12.14 10.86
C LYS A 4 -7.19 -11.04 10.40
N LEU A 5 -8.45 -11.18 10.77
CA LEU A 5 -9.49 -10.20 10.50
C LEU A 5 -9.78 -9.41 11.78
N TYR A 6 -9.72 -8.09 11.67
CA TYR A 6 -10.12 -7.15 12.70
C TYR A 6 -11.37 -6.44 12.23
N THR A 7 -12.39 -6.41 13.08
CA THR A 7 -13.70 -5.83 12.73
C THR A 7 -14.22 -4.99 13.86
N ALA A 8 -14.88 -3.88 13.52
CA ALA A 8 -15.73 -3.14 14.43
C ALA A 8 -17.01 -2.75 13.70
N TYR A 9 -18.14 -3.05 14.30
CA TYR A 9 -19.47 -2.84 13.73
C TYR A 9 -20.20 -1.72 14.47
N ASP A 10 -21.12 -1.05 13.76
CA ASP A 10 -22.01 -0.05 14.35
C ASP A 10 -21.26 0.99 15.18
N LEU A 11 -20.15 1.47 14.65
CA LEU A 11 -19.38 2.52 15.29
C LEU A 11 -20.24 3.78 15.44
N PRO A 12 -20.05 4.57 16.51
CA PRO A 12 -20.93 5.72 16.81
C PRO A 12 -20.63 6.96 15.96
N PHE A 13 -20.04 6.77 14.78
CA PHE A 13 -19.64 7.83 13.86
C PHE A 13 -20.18 7.54 12.45
N ASP A 14 -20.25 8.60 11.62
CA ASP A 14 -20.68 8.50 10.23
C ASP A 14 -19.62 7.74 9.37
N HIS A 15 -20.06 7.38 8.15
CA HIS A 15 -19.24 6.70 7.17
C HIS A 15 -17.92 7.44 6.91
N ASP A 16 -17.98 8.75 6.68
CA ASP A 16 -16.80 9.53 6.31
C ASP A 16 -15.72 9.53 7.40
N THR A 17 -16.17 9.60 8.66
CA THR A 17 -15.26 9.51 9.81
C THR A 17 -14.64 8.11 9.94
N CYS A 18 -15.45 7.06 9.72
CA CYS A 18 -14.97 5.67 9.73
C CYS A 18 -14.00 5.41 8.59
N HIS A 19 -14.27 5.92 7.40
CA HIS A 19 -13.41 5.81 6.22
C HIS A 19 -12.07 6.53 6.44
N LEU A 20 -12.10 7.76 6.96
CA LEU A 20 -10.87 8.46 7.34
C LEU A 20 -10.06 7.69 8.40
N PHE A 21 -10.73 7.11 9.40
CA PHE A 21 -10.06 6.28 10.41
C PHE A 21 -9.36 5.08 9.78
N GLU A 22 -9.99 4.40 8.84
CA GLU A 22 -9.40 3.28 8.10
C GLU A 22 -8.13 3.71 7.38
N HIS A 23 -8.16 4.82 6.62
CA HIS A 23 -6.99 5.37 5.94
C HIS A 23 -5.87 5.73 6.92
N VAL A 24 -6.19 6.35 8.07
CA VAL A 24 -5.21 6.73 9.10
C VAL A 24 -4.52 5.51 9.69
N VAL A 25 -5.27 4.44 9.99
CA VAL A 25 -4.71 3.17 10.51
C VAL A 25 -3.77 2.55 9.48
N ASN A 26 -4.22 2.40 8.24
CA ASN A 26 -3.45 1.81 7.15
C ASN A 26 -2.15 2.59 6.90
N ARG A 27 -2.26 3.92 6.74
CA ARG A 27 -1.11 4.78 6.43
C ARG A 27 -0.07 4.78 7.56
N ARG A 28 -0.53 4.89 8.81
CA ARG A 28 0.35 4.85 9.96
C ARG A 28 1.09 3.52 10.07
N PHE A 29 0.37 2.44 9.89
CA PHE A 29 0.95 1.10 9.97
C PHE A 29 1.99 0.85 8.88
N LEU A 30 1.71 1.24 7.63
CA LEU A 30 2.66 1.12 6.53
C LEU A 30 3.95 1.92 6.79
N LYS A 31 3.82 3.16 7.28
CA LYS A 31 4.99 3.97 7.68
C LYS A 31 5.79 3.33 8.82
N GLN A 32 5.13 2.66 9.76
CA GLN A 32 5.80 1.95 10.84
C GLN A 32 6.53 0.70 10.34
N LEU A 33 5.91 -0.07 9.44
CA LEU A 33 6.52 -1.22 8.80
C LEU A 33 7.80 -0.85 8.05
N GLN A 34 7.75 0.20 7.23
CA GLN A 34 8.93 0.70 6.51
C GLN A 34 10.10 1.05 7.45
N LYS A 35 9.81 1.69 8.59
CA LYS A 35 10.82 2.00 9.62
C LYS A 35 11.45 0.76 10.26
N THR A 36 10.77 -0.37 10.23
CA THR A 36 11.24 -1.65 10.79
C THR A 36 11.79 -2.60 9.72
N GLY A 37 11.97 -2.12 8.48
CA GLY A 37 12.54 -2.90 7.38
C GLY A 37 11.55 -3.80 6.65
N HIS A 38 10.25 -3.72 6.97
CA HIS A 38 9.21 -4.47 6.27
C HIS A 38 8.63 -3.66 5.12
N HIS A 39 8.37 -4.30 3.98
CA HIS A 39 7.80 -3.66 2.81
C HIS A 39 6.55 -4.39 2.33
N ARG A 40 5.54 -3.62 1.92
CA ARG A 40 4.32 -4.15 1.33
C ARG A 40 4.68 -5.05 0.13
N GLY A 41 3.91 -6.12 -0.06
CA GLY A 41 4.19 -7.12 -1.08
C GLY A 41 5.19 -8.20 -0.62
N LEU A 42 6.11 -7.89 0.30
CA LEU A 42 7.04 -8.86 0.91
C LEU A 42 6.54 -9.38 2.25
N PHE A 43 5.97 -8.53 3.12
CA PHE A 43 5.44 -8.99 4.41
C PHE A 43 4.08 -9.70 4.30
N GLY A 44 3.40 -9.58 3.18
CA GLY A 44 2.04 -10.04 2.96
C GLY A 44 1.11 -8.92 2.52
N ARG A 45 -0.12 -8.88 3.03
CA ARG A 45 -1.14 -7.90 2.64
C ARG A 45 -1.81 -7.27 3.86
N LEU A 46 -2.23 -6.03 3.68
CA LEU A 46 -3.17 -5.34 4.55
C LEU A 46 -4.23 -4.68 3.67
N ASN A 47 -5.50 -5.03 3.89
CA ASN A 47 -6.63 -4.36 3.27
C ASN A 47 -7.48 -3.75 4.37
N GLY A 48 -7.82 -2.46 4.20
CA GLY A 48 -8.86 -1.79 4.95
C GLY A 48 -10.13 -1.72 4.11
N GLN A 49 -11.27 -1.70 4.78
CA GLN A 49 -12.57 -1.49 4.16
C GLN A 49 -13.53 -0.85 5.14
N THR A 50 -14.28 0.14 4.68
CA THR A 50 -15.35 0.77 5.44
C THR A 50 -16.69 0.54 4.75
N ILE A 51 -17.67 0.02 5.47
CA ILE A 51 -19.04 -0.18 5.01
C ILE A 51 -19.96 0.49 6.04
N ASP A 52 -20.66 1.54 5.64
CA ASP A 52 -21.46 2.38 6.52
C ASP A 52 -20.64 2.86 7.73
N SER A 53 -21.01 2.45 8.94
CA SER A 53 -20.30 2.73 10.20
C SER A 53 -19.47 1.55 10.70
N SER A 54 -19.12 0.62 9.84
CA SER A 54 -18.32 -0.58 10.17
C SER A 54 -16.98 -0.53 9.48
N VAL A 55 -15.90 -0.88 10.20
CA VAL A 55 -14.54 -0.89 9.67
C VAL A 55 -13.94 -2.28 9.80
N PHE A 56 -13.24 -2.70 8.76
CA PHE A 56 -12.62 -4.01 8.66
C PHE A 56 -11.14 -3.84 8.28
N PHE A 57 -10.27 -4.66 8.87
CA PHE A 57 -8.89 -4.82 8.42
C PHE A 57 -8.60 -6.30 8.24
N ASP A 58 -8.29 -6.69 6.99
CA ASP A 58 -7.81 -8.05 6.65
C ASP A 58 -6.29 -8.01 6.54
N LEU A 59 -5.63 -8.61 7.51
CA LEU A 59 -4.18 -8.70 7.59
C LEU A 59 -3.76 -10.13 7.31
N GLY A 60 -3.08 -10.35 6.18
CA GLY A 60 -2.45 -11.62 5.81
C GLY A 60 -0.95 -11.44 5.78
N VAL A 61 -0.22 -12.09 6.70
CA VAL A 61 1.23 -11.88 6.90
C VAL A 61 1.99 -13.20 6.90
N TYR A 62 3.26 -13.12 6.57
CA TYR A 62 4.16 -14.26 6.65
C TYR A 62 4.81 -14.37 8.05
N ASN A 63 5.02 -13.25 8.74
CA ASN A 63 5.60 -13.20 10.07
C ASN A 63 4.57 -12.75 11.12
N ALA A 64 4.45 -13.53 12.24
CA ALA A 64 3.54 -13.22 13.32
C ALA A 64 3.87 -11.91 14.06
N ASP A 65 5.11 -11.45 14.05
CA ASP A 65 5.53 -10.21 14.69
C ASP A 65 4.86 -8.98 14.05
N ILE A 66 4.52 -9.07 12.76
CA ILE A 66 3.77 -8.03 12.05
C ILE A 66 2.35 -7.87 12.60
N ILE A 67 1.72 -8.97 13.05
CA ILE A 67 0.43 -8.92 13.75
C ILE A 67 0.56 -8.14 15.05
N ALA A 68 1.58 -8.46 15.84
CA ALA A 68 1.84 -7.76 17.10
C ALA A 68 2.13 -6.25 16.86
N LEU A 69 2.84 -5.93 15.78
CA LEU A 69 3.11 -4.56 15.36
C LEU A 69 1.80 -3.82 14.98
N PHE A 70 0.90 -4.47 14.23
CA PHE A 70 -0.41 -3.90 13.89
C PHE A 70 -1.27 -3.63 15.13
N GLU A 71 -1.35 -4.58 16.06
CA GLU A 71 -2.07 -4.41 17.32
C GLU A 71 -1.48 -3.29 18.19
N SER A 72 -0.15 -3.19 18.24
CA SER A 72 0.54 -2.09 18.91
C SER A 72 0.24 -0.75 18.23
N ASN A 73 0.22 -0.71 16.90
CA ASN A 73 -0.13 0.47 16.12
C ASN A 73 -1.53 0.99 16.46
N LEU A 74 -2.53 0.11 16.51
CA LEU A 74 -3.89 0.45 16.91
C LEU A 74 -3.93 1.02 18.34
N LYS A 75 -3.26 0.37 19.30
CA LYS A 75 -3.22 0.82 20.70
C LYS A 75 -2.59 2.20 20.86
N GLN A 76 -1.51 2.46 20.14
CA GLN A 76 -0.80 3.73 20.21
C GLN A 76 -1.50 4.88 19.47
N LEU A 77 -2.44 4.56 18.57
CA LEU A 77 -3.11 5.58 17.77
C LEU A 77 -3.90 6.58 18.65
N SER A 78 -4.53 6.11 19.73
CA SER A 78 -5.27 6.97 20.69
C SER A 78 -4.37 8.02 21.36
N ASP A 79 -3.10 7.72 21.55
CA ASP A 79 -2.14 8.55 22.28
C ASP A 79 -1.14 9.27 21.36
N SER A 80 -1.23 9.04 20.04
CA SER A 80 -0.27 9.57 19.08
C SER A 80 -0.36 11.09 18.93
N ASN A 81 0.79 11.75 18.97
CA ASN A 81 0.91 13.18 18.65
C ASN A 81 0.95 13.44 17.15
N ASP A 82 1.31 12.40 16.34
CA ASP A 82 1.47 12.51 14.89
C ASP A 82 0.16 12.38 14.12
N ILE A 83 -0.95 12.11 14.83
CA ILE A 83 -2.26 11.86 14.19
C ILE A 83 -2.76 13.05 13.36
N SER A 84 -2.38 14.25 13.75
CA SER A 84 -2.76 15.48 13.04
C SER A 84 -2.22 15.51 11.60
N LEU A 85 -0.94 15.22 11.42
CA LEU A 85 -0.31 15.15 10.09
C LEU A 85 -0.87 14.00 9.27
N LEU A 86 -1.10 12.85 9.91
CA LEU A 86 -1.69 11.68 9.24
C LEU A 86 -3.12 11.95 8.76
N VAL A 87 -3.93 12.67 9.55
CA VAL A 87 -5.29 13.06 9.15
C VAL A 87 -5.25 13.95 7.91
N ASP A 88 -4.37 14.97 7.87
CA ASP A 88 -4.25 15.85 6.69
C ASP A 88 -3.82 15.07 5.45
N GLU A 89 -2.86 14.19 5.60
CA GLU A 89 -2.37 13.33 4.53
C GLU A 89 -3.47 12.39 4.02
N CYS A 90 -4.22 11.74 4.92
CA CYS A 90 -5.31 10.84 4.55
C CYS A 90 -6.50 11.57 3.92
N LEU A 91 -6.81 12.81 4.33
CA LEU A 91 -7.83 13.63 3.67
C LEU A 91 -7.46 13.95 2.21
N LEU A 92 -6.18 14.14 1.91
CA LEU A 92 -5.72 14.32 0.53
C LEU A 92 -5.85 13.01 -0.28
N HIS A 93 -5.55 11.86 0.31
CA HIS A 93 -5.72 10.56 -0.34
C HIS A 93 -7.20 10.25 -0.63
N ILE A 94 -8.09 10.46 0.35
CA ILE A 94 -9.55 10.32 0.16
C ILE A 94 -10.04 11.32 -0.89
N GLY A 95 -9.48 12.52 -0.92
CA GLY A 95 -9.77 13.51 -1.95
C GLY A 95 -9.43 13.01 -3.35
N ALA A 96 -8.28 12.36 -3.54
CA ALA A 96 -7.90 11.73 -4.80
C ALA A 96 -8.82 10.55 -5.16
N GLU A 97 -9.20 9.72 -4.19
CA GLU A 97 -10.15 8.61 -4.34
C GLU A 97 -11.53 9.08 -4.81
N THR A 98 -12.06 10.09 -4.14
CA THR A 98 -13.42 10.62 -4.40
C THR A 98 -13.48 11.68 -5.49
N ARG A 99 -12.33 12.10 -6.04
CA ARG A 99 -12.16 13.23 -6.97
C ARG A 99 -12.77 14.53 -6.43
N CYS A 100 -12.52 14.79 -5.14
CA CYS A 100 -13.00 15.98 -4.44
C CYS A 100 -11.89 16.63 -3.63
N SER A 101 -11.92 17.95 -3.49
CA SER A 101 -11.18 18.57 -2.39
C SER A 101 -12.00 18.49 -1.12
N ILE A 102 -11.37 18.08 -0.01
CA ILE A 102 -12.05 17.91 1.27
C ILE A 102 -11.69 19.07 2.19
N THR A 103 -12.71 19.81 2.63
CA THR A 103 -12.57 20.88 3.62
C THR A 103 -13.19 20.43 4.95
N VAL A 104 -12.46 20.56 6.05
CA VAL A 104 -12.91 20.18 7.39
C VAL A 104 -13.17 21.42 8.23
N LYS A 105 -14.42 21.56 8.71
CA LYS A 105 -14.76 22.51 9.75
C LYS A 105 -14.58 21.85 11.11
N ASN A 106 -13.87 22.51 12.03
CA ASN A 106 -13.54 22.00 13.37
C ASN A 106 -12.65 20.73 13.34
N ARG A 107 -11.49 20.88 12.71
CA ARG A 107 -10.49 19.82 12.51
C ARG A 107 -10.02 19.16 13.82
N ASP A 108 -9.85 19.93 14.90
CA ASP A 108 -9.43 19.37 16.18
C ASP A 108 -10.45 18.36 16.74
N ARG A 109 -11.72 18.63 16.50
CA ARG A 109 -12.79 17.71 16.89
C ARG A 109 -12.75 16.42 16.06
N LEU A 110 -12.51 16.52 14.75
CA LEU A 110 -12.30 15.35 13.88
C LEU A 110 -11.14 14.47 14.40
N ILE A 111 -10.01 15.08 14.73
CA ILE A 111 -8.85 14.37 15.29
C ILE A 111 -9.22 13.64 16.59
N GLN A 112 -10.00 14.28 17.46
CA GLN A 112 -10.48 13.63 18.69
C GLN A 112 -11.38 12.44 18.38
N HIS A 113 -12.25 12.54 17.37
CA HIS A 113 -13.11 11.42 16.95
C HIS A 113 -12.29 10.25 16.40
N ILE A 114 -11.25 10.49 15.61
CA ILE A 114 -10.34 9.45 15.14
C ILE A 114 -9.66 8.72 16.32
N LYS A 115 -9.23 9.46 17.35
CA LYS A 115 -8.67 8.86 18.58
C LYS A 115 -9.72 8.02 19.33
N GLN A 116 -10.97 8.50 19.42
CA GLN A 116 -12.05 7.76 20.05
C GLN A 116 -12.39 6.48 19.27
N LEU A 117 -12.38 6.54 17.92
CA LEU A 117 -12.56 5.36 17.08
C LEU A 117 -11.50 4.30 17.35
N ALA A 118 -10.21 4.70 17.46
CA ALA A 118 -9.13 3.78 17.81
C ALA A 118 -9.40 3.08 19.16
N TYR A 119 -9.86 3.82 20.14
CA TYR A 119 -10.22 3.24 21.44
C TYR A 119 -11.42 2.29 21.33
N CYS A 120 -12.49 2.66 20.62
CA CYS A 120 -13.66 1.81 20.41
C CYS A 120 -13.27 0.52 19.68
N PHE A 121 -12.44 0.63 18.64
CA PHE A 121 -11.99 -0.50 17.84
C PHE A 121 -11.22 -1.54 18.69
N ILE A 122 -10.32 -1.09 19.58
CA ILE A 122 -9.53 -1.97 20.43
C ILE A 122 -10.36 -2.59 21.55
N SER A 123 -11.25 -1.80 22.18
CA SER A 123 -12.02 -2.23 23.35
C SER A 123 -13.21 -3.10 23.02
N GLN A 124 -13.56 -3.22 21.73
CA GLN A 124 -14.81 -3.87 21.23
C GLN A 124 -16.07 -3.36 21.94
N LYS A 125 -16.01 -2.16 22.50
CA LYS A 125 -17.15 -1.54 23.18
C LYS A 125 -17.95 -0.71 22.17
N SER A 126 -19.09 -1.22 21.80
CA SER A 126 -20.02 -0.64 20.84
C SER A 126 -20.72 0.65 21.27
N LYS A 127 -20.41 1.26 22.41
CA LYS A 127 -20.96 2.56 22.82
C LYS A 127 -19.97 3.36 23.65
N PRO A 128 -19.47 4.50 23.14
CA PRO A 128 -19.15 5.59 24.04
C PRO A 128 -20.46 6.02 24.71
N SER A 129 -20.42 6.27 26.02
CA SER A 129 -21.52 6.95 26.71
C SER A 129 -21.89 8.19 25.90
N LYS A 130 -23.21 8.46 25.73
CA LYS A 130 -23.73 9.65 25.05
C LYS A 130 -22.84 10.84 25.31
N THR A 131 -22.03 11.21 24.33
CA THR A 131 -21.30 12.46 24.36
C THR A 131 -22.33 13.57 24.21
N SER A 132 -22.26 14.53 25.13
CA SER A 132 -23.04 15.77 25.16
C SER A 132 -23.15 16.41 23.77
N THR A 133 -24.16 17.23 23.60
CA THR A 133 -24.46 18.13 22.48
C THR A 133 -23.33 19.12 22.15
N GLU A 134 -22.08 18.68 22.11
CA GLU A 134 -20.91 19.50 21.88
C GLU A 134 -20.54 19.48 20.40
N GLU A 135 -20.03 20.64 19.98
CA GLU A 135 -19.60 21.04 18.65
C GLU A 135 -19.26 19.87 17.72
N THR A 136 -20.07 19.70 16.69
CA THR A 136 -19.83 18.73 15.62
C THR A 136 -18.75 19.24 14.68
N PHE A 137 -17.97 18.36 14.08
CA PHE A 137 -17.18 18.70 12.89
C PHE A 137 -18.05 18.45 11.64
N SER A 138 -17.59 18.96 10.49
CA SER A 138 -18.22 18.66 9.20
C SER A 138 -17.14 18.55 8.14
N MET A 139 -17.24 17.54 7.28
CA MET A 139 -16.45 17.39 6.08
C MET A 139 -17.28 17.81 4.87
N PHE A 140 -16.69 18.62 4.00
CA PHE A 140 -17.32 19.12 2.77
C PHE A 140 -16.51 18.63 1.58
N TYR A 141 -17.16 17.90 0.69
CA TYR A 141 -16.60 17.40 -0.54
C TYR A 141 -16.93 18.35 -1.67
N ASN A 142 -15.91 19.04 -2.16
CA ASN A 142 -16.07 19.97 -3.27
C ASN A 142 -15.49 19.31 -4.54
N PRO A 143 -16.32 19.06 -5.57
CA PRO A 143 -15.83 18.50 -6.82
C PRO A 143 -14.64 19.27 -7.35
N GLN A 144 -13.59 18.56 -7.73
CA GLN A 144 -12.36 19.11 -8.26
C GLN A 144 -11.92 18.29 -9.47
N ASP A 145 -11.23 18.93 -10.41
CA ASP A 145 -10.61 18.23 -11.52
C ASP A 145 -9.36 17.48 -11.06
N PHE A 146 -9.35 16.18 -11.34
CA PHE A 146 -8.21 15.30 -11.14
C PHE A 146 -7.66 14.86 -12.51
N ALA A 147 -6.41 14.46 -12.52
CA ALA A 147 -5.74 13.84 -13.64
C ALA A 147 -5.47 12.37 -13.33
N GLU A 148 -5.23 11.59 -14.37
CA GLU A 148 -4.68 10.26 -14.25
C GLU A 148 -3.16 10.32 -14.43
N LEU A 149 -2.43 9.66 -13.53
CA LEU A 149 -1.00 9.45 -13.62
C LEU A 149 -0.75 7.97 -13.91
N GLU A 150 -0.17 7.69 -15.06
CA GLU A 150 0.38 6.40 -15.40
C GLU A 150 1.85 6.36 -14.98
N VAL A 151 2.24 5.31 -14.28
CA VAL A 151 3.61 5.04 -13.85
C VAL A 151 4.04 3.73 -14.46
N ASP A 152 4.88 3.78 -15.49
CA ASP A 152 5.47 2.61 -16.11
C ASP A 152 6.71 2.17 -15.35
N ILE A 153 6.66 0.96 -14.84
CA ILE A 153 7.77 0.26 -14.18
C ILE A 153 8.47 -0.57 -15.22
N VAL A 154 9.58 -0.07 -15.74
CA VAL A 154 10.36 -0.70 -16.80
C VAL A 154 11.58 -1.36 -16.20
N THR A 155 11.70 -2.69 -16.30
CA THR A 155 12.83 -3.46 -15.77
C THR A 155 13.61 -4.10 -16.90
N GLU A 156 14.91 -3.77 -17.00
CA GLU A 156 15.85 -4.42 -17.93
C GLU A 156 16.17 -5.85 -17.46
N LEU A 157 16.02 -6.82 -18.34
CA LEU A 157 16.18 -8.24 -18.02
C LEU A 157 17.24 -8.90 -18.94
N PRO A 158 18.53 -8.68 -18.71
CA PRO A 158 19.62 -9.10 -19.60
C PRO A 158 19.84 -10.62 -19.63
N ASN A 159 19.28 -11.40 -18.70
CA ASN A 159 19.49 -12.83 -18.62
C ASN A 159 18.25 -13.58 -18.08
N GLU A 160 18.23 -14.90 -18.30
CA GLU A 160 17.10 -15.78 -17.89
C GLU A 160 16.88 -15.80 -16.37
N GLN A 161 17.94 -15.64 -15.57
CA GLN A 161 17.82 -15.65 -14.12
C GLN A 161 17.01 -14.45 -13.64
N LEU A 162 17.27 -13.26 -14.17
CA LEU A 162 16.51 -12.05 -13.90
C LEU A 162 15.06 -12.13 -14.43
N MET A 163 14.86 -12.76 -15.60
CA MET A 163 13.50 -13.00 -16.12
C MET A 163 12.67 -13.86 -15.17
N ARG A 164 13.26 -14.94 -14.62
CA ARG A 164 12.60 -15.79 -13.62
C ARG A 164 12.35 -15.04 -12.31
N ALA A 165 13.35 -14.33 -11.82
CA ALA A 165 13.25 -13.52 -10.61
C ALA A 165 12.18 -12.43 -10.75
N TRP A 166 12.14 -11.73 -11.89
CA TRP A 166 11.11 -10.74 -12.16
C TRP A 166 9.71 -11.34 -12.23
N CYS A 167 9.54 -12.48 -12.87
CA CYS A 167 8.25 -13.17 -12.93
C CYS A 167 7.69 -13.46 -11.53
N ALA A 168 8.56 -13.83 -10.57
CA ALA A 168 8.18 -14.05 -9.20
C ALA A 168 7.94 -12.75 -8.41
N MET A 169 8.81 -11.76 -8.60
CA MET A 169 8.86 -10.56 -7.74
C MET A 169 8.20 -9.31 -8.33
N ARG A 170 7.55 -9.40 -9.51
CA ARG A 170 6.91 -8.24 -10.15
C ARG A 170 5.87 -7.54 -9.27
N LEU A 171 5.04 -8.29 -8.53
CA LEU A 171 4.04 -7.72 -7.63
C LEU A 171 4.69 -7.03 -6.42
N PRO A 172 5.63 -7.65 -5.69
CA PRO A 172 6.44 -6.93 -4.71
C PRO A 172 7.12 -5.67 -5.25
N ILE A 173 7.66 -5.68 -6.47
CA ILE A 173 8.27 -4.49 -7.08
C ILE A 173 7.22 -3.39 -7.29
N CYS A 174 6.03 -3.72 -7.82
CA CYS A 174 4.94 -2.76 -7.95
C CYS A 174 4.53 -2.15 -6.60
N ASP A 175 4.43 -2.97 -5.55
CA ASP A 175 4.12 -2.50 -4.20
C ASP A 175 5.21 -1.61 -3.60
N ILE A 176 6.49 -1.92 -3.86
CA ILE A 176 7.62 -1.07 -3.46
C ILE A 176 7.54 0.28 -4.18
N VAL A 177 7.32 0.29 -5.50
CA VAL A 177 7.14 1.51 -6.29
C VAL A 177 5.95 2.31 -5.79
N HIS A 178 4.82 1.66 -5.53
CA HIS A 178 3.63 2.31 -4.99
C HIS A 178 3.93 3.01 -3.65
N ASN A 179 4.61 2.34 -2.73
CA ASN A 179 4.99 2.95 -1.45
C ASN A 179 5.93 4.14 -1.62
N CYS A 180 6.89 4.07 -2.55
CA CYS A 180 7.76 5.20 -2.87
C CYS A 180 6.99 6.38 -3.48
N ALA A 181 5.94 6.12 -4.27
CA ALA A 181 5.12 7.16 -4.89
C ALA A 181 4.18 7.86 -3.90
N LEU A 182 3.67 7.13 -2.89
CA LEU A 182 2.76 7.67 -1.88
C LEU A 182 3.40 8.73 -0.98
N ASP A 183 4.69 8.66 -0.73
CA ASP A 183 5.36 9.61 0.18
C ASP A 183 5.42 11.04 -0.38
N PRO A 184 5.77 11.27 -1.66
CA PRO A 184 5.85 12.62 -2.21
C PRO A 184 4.50 13.21 -2.66
N LEU A 185 3.49 12.39 -2.95
CA LEU A 185 2.23 12.85 -3.53
C LEU A 185 1.01 12.16 -2.91
N PRO A 186 -0.11 12.88 -2.75
CA PRO A 186 -1.41 12.30 -2.44
C PRO A 186 -1.95 11.61 -3.71
N LEU A 187 -1.80 10.30 -3.76
CA LEU A 187 -2.21 9.46 -4.88
C LEU A 187 -3.30 8.49 -4.42
N TYR A 188 -4.22 8.17 -5.32
CA TYR A 188 -5.10 7.02 -5.14
C TYR A 188 -4.83 5.99 -6.24
N LEU A 189 -4.48 4.78 -5.85
CA LEU A 189 -4.23 3.67 -6.78
C LEU A 189 -5.54 3.21 -7.40
N ASN A 190 -5.68 3.38 -8.72
CA ASN A 190 -6.84 2.90 -9.46
C ASN A 190 -6.68 1.42 -9.82
N GLU A 191 -5.59 1.11 -10.53
CA GLU A 191 -5.33 -0.25 -10.99
C GLU A 191 -3.84 -0.49 -11.26
N THR A 192 -3.46 -1.76 -11.33
CA THR A 192 -2.16 -2.22 -11.84
C THR A 192 -2.44 -3.04 -13.08
N SER A 193 -1.85 -2.66 -14.21
CA SER A 193 -2.00 -3.39 -15.46
C SER A 193 -1.32 -4.75 -15.42
N GLY A 194 -1.68 -5.59 -16.40
CA GLY A 194 -0.89 -6.76 -16.72
C GLY A 194 0.54 -6.39 -17.13
N ALA A 195 1.44 -7.37 -17.05
CA ALA A 195 2.80 -7.20 -17.52
C ALA A 195 2.91 -7.58 -19.02
N TRP A 196 3.79 -6.87 -19.73
CA TRP A 196 4.19 -7.22 -21.10
C TRP A 196 5.69 -7.05 -21.28
N THR A 197 6.20 -7.51 -22.40
CA THR A 197 7.62 -7.42 -22.71
C THR A 197 7.84 -6.69 -24.03
N GLU A 198 8.86 -5.84 -24.08
CA GLU A 198 9.26 -5.12 -25.28
C GLU A 198 10.78 -4.95 -25.29
N ASP A 199 11.45 -5.37 -26.36
CA ASP A 199 12.90 -5.21 -26.58
C ASP A 199 13.77 -5.68 -25.39
N GLY A 200 13.44 -6.82 -24.78
CA GLY A 200 14.21 -7.38 -23.65
C GLY A 200 13.91 -6.72 -22.29
N ARG A 201 12.92 -5.85 -22.25
CA ARG A 201 12.45 -5.20 -21.02
C ARG A 201 11.10 -5.78 -20.63
N ALA A 202 10.83 -5.82 -19.35
CA ALA A 202 9.50 -6.10 -18.81
C ALA A 202 8.88 -4.81 -18.29
N ILE A 203 7.63 -4.58 -18.63
CA ILE A 203 6.91 -3.35 -18.33
C ILE A 203 5.65 -3.69 -17.54
N THR A 204 5.38 -2.95 -16.49
CA THR A 204 4.11 -2.99 -15.74
C THR A 204 3.66 -1.56 -15.47
N SER A 205 2.45 -1.19 -15.88
CA SER A 205 1.90 0.14 -15.59
C SER A 205 1.02 0.13 -14.36
N VAL A 206 1.14 1.19 -13.58
CA VAL A 206 0.31 1.46 -12.39
C VAL A 206 -0.39 2.79 -12.60
N TYR A 207 -1.71 2.81 -12.42
CA TYR A 207 -2.54 3.99 -12.67
C TYR A 207 -3.04 4.60 -11.37
N TYR A 208 -2.86 5.92 -11.25
CA TYR A 208 -3.24 6.69 -10.08
C TYR A 208 -4.15 7.86 -10.45
N THR A 209 -5.08 8.18 -9.56
CA THR A 209 -5.74 9.49 -9.55
C THR A 209 -4.90 10.48 -8.76
N ILE A 210 -4.63 11.66 -9.33
CA ILE A 210 -3.86 12.73 -8.70
C ILE A 210 -4.56 14.08 -8.88
N SER A 211 -4.29 15.03 -7.98
CA SER A 211 -4.69 16.43 -8.20
C SER A 211 -3.98 16.99 -9.43
N LYS A 212 -4.69 17.75 -10.28
CA LYS A 212 -4.07 18.45 -11.44
C LYS A 212 -2.97 19.43 -11.04
N GLU A 213 -2.98 19.90 -9.80
CA GLU A 213 -1.97 20.79 -9.25
C GLU A 213 -0.73 20.04 -8.74
N ALA A 214 -0.75 18.69 -8.73
CA ALA A 214 0.33 17.88 -8.22
C ALA A 214 1.58 18.04 -9.10
N ASN A 215 2.73 18.29 -8.46
CA ASN A 215 4.00 18.40 -9.17
C ASN A 215 4.62 17.03 -9.39
N THR A 216 4.42 16.46 -10.58
CA THR A 216 4.95 15.14 -10.96
C THR A 216 6.38 15.19 -11.51
N THR A 217 6.92 16.38 -11.81
CA THR A 217 8.20 16.57 -12.52
C THR A 217 9.40 15.87 -11.83
N ARG A 218 9.32 15.66 -10.51
CA ARG A 218 10.38 15.00 -9.73
C ARG A 218 10.05 13.57 -9.35
N LEU A 219 8.85 13.08 -9.66
CA LEU A 219 8.37 11.80 -9.16
C LEU A 219 9.22 10.64 -9.68
N GLU A 220 9.53 10.62 -10.97
CA GLU A 220 10.39 9.59 -11.57
C GLU A 220 11.75 9.49 -10.86
N ASN A 221 12.39 10.65 -10.63
CA ASN A 221 13.69 10.70 -9.96
C ASN A 221 13.58 10.24 -8.51
N LEU A 222 12.55 10.66 -7.78
CA LEU A 222 12.33 10.29 -6.39
C LEU A 222 12.10 8.79 -6.24
N ILE A 223 11.25 8.20 -7.08
CA ILE A 223 11.00 6.76 -7.06
C ILE A 223 12.28 6.01 -7.44
N THR A 224 12.94 6.40 -8.53
CA THR A 224 14.18 5.75 -9.00
C THR A 224 15.28 5.81 -7.95
N GLU A 225 15.45 6.95 -7.27
CA GLU A 225 16.41 7.08 -6.16
C GLU A 225 16.03 6.18 -4.99
N SER A 226 14.76 6.14 -4.62
CA SER A 226 14.25 5.26 -3.55
C SER A 226 14.50 3.78 -3.87
N LEU A 227 14.29 3.36 -5.13
CA LEU A 227 14.57 1.99 -5.55
C LEU A 227 16.07 1.65 -5.46
N ARG A 228 16.94 2.58 -5.82
CA ARG A 228 18.41 2.41 -5.70
C ARG A 228 18.88 2.33 -4.25
N LEU A 229 18.19 3.02 -3.35
CA LEU A 229 18.52 3.02 -1.91
C LEU A 229 17.84 1.87 -1.15
N PHE A 230 17.00 1.09 -1.82
CA PHE A 230 16.31 -0.03 -1.20
C PHE A 230 17.31 -1.09 -0.72
N GLN A 231 17.21 -1.42 0.57
CA GLN A 231 18.08 -2.41 1.22
C GLN A 231 17.40 -3.77 1.27
N ALA A 232 17.53 -4.57 0.23
CA ALA A 232 16.93 -5.89 0.12
C ALA A 232 17.38 -6.84 1.27
N ASP A 233 18.61 -6.70 1.75
CA ASP A 233 19.12 -7.48 2.90
C ASP A 233 18.34 -7.20 4.19
N GLY A 234 17.82 -5.99 4.38
CA GLY A 234 16.95 -5.63 5.50
C GLY A 234 15.60 -6.36 5.51
N CYS A 235 15.20 -6.96 4.37
CA CYS A 235 13.96 -7.71 4.20
C CYS A 235 14.20 -9.21 4.02
N ALA A 236 15.38 -9.73 4.33
CA ALA A 236 15.77 -11.12 4.03
C ALA A 236 14.77 -12.15 4.59
N ASP A 237 14.28 -11.94 5.81
CA ASP A 237 13.30 -12.84 6.43
C ASP A 237 11.95 -12.81 5.70
N ASP A 238 11.46 -11.62 5.30
CA ASP A 238 10.24 -11.46 4.53
C ASP A 238 10.39 -12.10 3.14
N ILE A 239 11.54 -11.92 2.48
CA ILE A 239 11.85 -12.53 1.18
C ILE A 239 11.85 -14.05 1.28
N GLN A 240 12.44 -14.61 2.33
CA GLN A 240 12.46 -16.07 2.56
C GLN A 240 11.03 -16.60 2.78
N GLN A 241 10.21 -15.91 3.54
CA GLN A 241 8.82 -16.29 3.74
C GLN A 241 8.01 -16.16 2.44
N TYR A 242 8.21 -15.10 1.67
CA TYR A 242 7.58 -14.93 0.37
C TYR A 242 7.99 -16.04 -0.61
N GLN A 243 9.28 -16.44 -0.64
CA GLN A 243 9.76 -17.57 -1.42
C GLN A 243 9.02 -18.87 -1.07
N HIS A 244 8.83 -19.14 0.22
CA HIS A 244 8.10 -20.31 0.70
C HIS A 244 6.63 -20.28 0.23
N GLU A 245 5.94 -19.17 0.39
CA GLU A 245 4.56 -19.00 -0.06
C GLU A 245 4.44 -19.10 -1.58
N PHE A 246 5.39 -18.54 -2.32
CA PHE A 246 5.43 -18.66 -3.77
C PHE A 246 5.49 -20.13 -4.21
N GLN A 247 6.14 -21.00 -3.45
CA GLN A 247 6.21 -22.44 -3.73
C GLN A 247 4.92 -23.18 -3.35
N THR A 248 4.20 -22.75 -2.34
CA THR A 248 3.14 -23.55 -1.70
C THR A 248 1.72 -23.02 -1.96
N ASP A 249 1.53 -21.71 -2.12
CA ASP A 249 0.21 -21.10 -2.30
C ASP A 249 -0.28 -21.26 -3.76
N ASP A 250 -1.53 -21.66 -3.93
CA ASP A 250 -2.18 -21.88 -5.24
C ASP A 250 -2.29 -20.59 -6.08
N TRP A 251 -2.19 -19.42 -5.44
CA TRP A 251 -2.16 -18.13 -6.14
C TRP A 251 -1.04 -18.05 -7.19
N PHE A 252 0.08 -18.72 -6.93
CA PHE A 252 1.26 -18.72 -7.82
C PHE A 252 1.34 -19.92 -8.77
N VAL A 253 0.30 -20.75 -8.84
CA VAL A 253 0.31 -21.98 -9.66
C VAL A 253 0.56 -21.70 -11.14
N ASN A 254 0.13 -20.57 -11.66
CA ASN A 254 0.25 -20.17 -13.06
C ASN A 254 1.57 -19.46 -13.40
N SER A 255 2.46 -19.23 -12.45
CA SER A 255 3.73 -18.52 -12.68
C SER A 255 4.60 -19.14 -13.78
N PRO A 256 4.71 -20.48 -13.94
CA PRO A 256 5.41 -21.10 -15.07
C PRO A 256 4.79 -20.77 -16.44
N ILE A 257 3.47 -20.64 -16.50
CA ILE A 257 2.75 -20.28 -17.74
C ILE A 257 3.05 -18.83 -18.07
N ILE A 258 2.97 -17.93 -17.10
CA ILE A 258 3.26 -16.50 -17.27
C ILE A 258 4.71 -16.30 -17.76
N LEU A 259 5.67 -17.01 -17.16
CA LEU A 259 7.08 -16.97 -17.58
C LEU A 259 7.24 -17.40 -19.04
N TYR A 260 6.53 -18.48 -19.44
CA TYR A 260 6.58 -18.95 -20.82
C TYR A 260 5.91 -17.98 -21.80
N GLU A 261 4.77 -17.42 -21.45
CA GLU A 261 4.04 -16.45 -22.30
C GLU A 261 4.83 -15.17 -22.52
N LEU A 262 5.52 -14.65 -21.48
CA LEU A 262 6.26 -13.40 -21.55
C LEU A 262 7.65 -13.57 -22.20
N PHE A 263 8.35 -14.66 -21.89
CA PHE A 263 9.78 -14.81 -22.23
C PHE A 263 10.11 -16.07 -23.07
N GLY A 264 9.13 -16.94 -23.32
CA GLY A 264 9.39 -18.23 -23.98
C GLY A 264 10.17 -19.23 -23.13
N LEU A 265 10.40 -18.93 -21.84
CA LEU A 265 11.21 -19.75 -20.94
C LEU A 265 10.37 -20.81 -20.25
N LYS A 266 10.90 -22.03 -20.17
CA LYS A 266 10.31 -23.15 -19.43
C LYS A 266 11.03 -23.28 -18.08
N ALA A 267 10.25 -23.23 -17.00
CA ALA A 267 10.73 -23.50 -15.66
C ALA A 267 9.61 -24.07 -14.80
N THR A 268 9.95 -24.86 -13.81
CA THR A 268 9.02 -25.26 -12.77
C THR A 268 8.80 -24.11 -11.80
N ARG A 269 7.69 -24.14 -11.06
CA ARG A 269 7.40 -23.17 -10.00
C ARG A 269 8.55 -23.11 -8.96
N LYS A 270 9.17 -24.26 -8.66
CA LYS A 270 10.31 -24.33 -7.75
C LYS A 270 11.52 -23.58 -8.32
N GLU A 271 11.88 -23.80 -9.57
CA GLU A 271 13.00 -23.10 -10.23
C GLU A 271 12.81 -21.60 -10.29
N ILE A 272 11.56 -21.13 -10.45
CA ILE A 272 11.23 -19.71 -10.35
C ILE A 272 11.40 -19.22 -8.90
N ALA A 273 10.85 -19.95 -7.92
CA ALA A 273 10.95 -19.60 -6.51
C ALA A 273 12.40 -19.55 -6.00
N ASP A 274 13.27 -20.43 -6.50
CA ASP A 274 14.69 -20.45 -6.13
C ASP A 274 15.44 -19.16 -6.56
N THR A 275 14.83 -18.32 -7.41
CA THR A 275 15.35 -16.99 -7.76
C THR A 275 14.87 -15.86 -6.84
N ILE A 276 13.98 -16.13 -5.87
CA ILE A 276 13.51 -15.14 -4.90
C ILE A 276 14.56 -14.99 -3.80
N THR A 277 15.49 -14.06 -4.01
CA THR A 277 16.58 -13.78 -3.07
C THR A 277 16.77 -12.28 -2.90
N PRO A 278 17.36 -11.81 -1.76
CA PRO A 278 17.68 -10.39 -1.58
C PRO A 278 18.55 -9.84 -2.71
N ASP A 279 19.58 -10.57 -3.10
CA ASP A 279 20.52 -10.16 -4.17
C ASP A 279 19.80 -9.90 -5.50
N LEU A 280 18.94 -10.86 -5.92
CA LEU A 280 18.20 -10.72 -7.19
C LEU A 280 17.12 -9.66 -7.12
N LEU A 281 16.46 -9.47 -5.97
CA LEU A 281 15.56 -8.33 -5.79
C LEU A 281 16.32 -7.01 -5.90
N GLY A 282 17.47 -6.89 -5.24
CA GLY A 282 18.32 -5.71 -5.33
C GLY A 282 18.76 -5.43 -6.77
N GLU A 283 19.18 -6.47 -7.51
CA GLU A 283 19.57 -6.35 -8.92
C GLU A 283 18.39 -5.93 -9.82
N LEU A 284 17.19 -6.50 -9.61
CA LEU A 284 15.99 -6.10 -10.34
C LEU A 284 15.66 -4.62 -10.10
N LEU A 285 15.70 -4.16 -8.83
CA LEU A 285 15.41 -2.76 -8.50
C LEU A 285 16.45 -1.79 -9.10
N LEU A 286 17.72 -2.18 -9.14
CA LEU A 286 18.77 -1.39 -9.80
C LEU A 286 18.59 -1.30 -11.33
N ASN A 287 17.99 -2.34 -11.94
CA ASN A 287 17.69 -2.39 -13.38
C ASN A 287 16.30 -1.84 -13.70
N THR A 288 15.58 -1.27 -12.72
CA THR A 288 14.25 -0.71 -12.90
C THR A 288 14.32 0.81 -13.10
N HIS A 289 13.61 1.27 -14.12
CA HIS A 289 13.42 2.68 -14.46
C HIS A 289 11.94 3.02 -14.41
N ILE A 290 11.65 4.26 -14.08
CA ILE A 290 10.26 4.75 -13.97
C ILE A 290 10.03 5.80 -15.05
N HIS A 291 8.93 5.65 -15.78
CA HIS A 291 8.40 6.69 -16.65
C HIS A 291 7.00 7.08 -16.18
N THR A 292 6.69 8.38 -16.26
CA THR A 292 5.39 8.88 -15.85
C THR A 292 4.72 9.65 -16.98
N THR A 293 3.42 9.40 -17.15
CA THR A 293 2.57 10.11 -18.10
C THR A 293 1.34 10.64 -17.37
N VAL A 294 1.04 11.93 -17.54
CA VAL A 294 -0.16 12.55 -16.97
C VAL A 294 -1.18 12.78 -18.07
N SER A 295 -2.35 12.21 -17.92
CA SER A 295 -3.50 12.42 -18.80
C SER A 295 -4.59 13.22 -18.07
N SER A 296 -5.22 14.14 -18.79
CA SER A 296 -6.26 15.06 -18.27
C SER A 296 -7.66 14.54 -18.56
#